data_950d4b9390057e22e2ee7f4da3c5bf72
#
_entry.id   950d4b9390057e22e2ee7f4da3c5bf72
#
_cell.length_a   1.000
_cell.length_b   1.000
_cell.length_c   1.000
_cell.angle_alpha   90.00
_cell.angle_beta   90.00
_cell.angle_gamma   90.00
#
_symmetry.space_group_name_H-M   'P 1'
#
loop_
_entity.id
_entity.type
_entity.pdbx_description
1 polymer ?
#
loop_
_entity_poly.entity_id
_entity_poly.type
_entity_poly.pdbx_seq_one_letter_code
_entity_poly.pdbx_strand_id
1 'polypeptide(L)'
;LGHRARKRFGQNFLNDDMIIDKIVTAIDPKPEDNLVEIGPGLGAITEPVADLSGHLTVVELDKDLAERLTSHPFLGPKLTVHQGDAMKFDFSSLIKSDEKLKIFGNLPYNVSTPLLFHLFEFADNVEHMHFMLQKEVVKRMVAGPGSKAFGRLSVMTQYYCHAMPVIDVPPECFKPAPKVDSAVIRLIPKKPEQRSAKSTKLLNTVCLEAFNQRRKTLRNSLSNLLTAEELTSIGIDITLRAESLSLQQFIDIANWIYDNKQ
;
A
#
# COMPACT_ATOMS: atom_id res chain seq x y z
N LEU A 1 -8.53 -20.26 -25.52
CA LEU A 1 -7.75 -19.07 -25.89
C LEU A 1 -7.21 -18.40 -24.63
N GLY A 2 -5.89 -18.33 -24.47
CA GLY A 2 -5.23 -17.74 -23.31
C GLY A 2 -5.43 -16.21 -23.26
N HIS A 3 -5.57 -15.67 -22.06
CA HIS A 3 -5.60 -14.21 -21.86
C HIS A 3 -4.25 -13.60 -22.20
N ARG A 4 -4.25 -12.47 -22.95
CA ARG A 4 -3.03 -11.72 -23.28
C ARG A 4 -2.84 -10.57 -22.29
N ALA A 5 -1.65 -10.50 -21.68
CA ALA A 5 -1.29 -9.41 -20.78
C ALA A 5 -1.45 -8.03 -21.44
N ARG A 6 -2.02 -7.07 -20.73
CA ARG A 6 -2.30 -5.72 -21.21
C ARG A 6 -1.37 -4.71 -20.54
N LYS A 7 -0.47 -4.10 -21.30
CA LYS A 7 0.49 -3.09 -20.80
C LYS A 7 -0.20 -1.95 -20.08
N ARG A 8 -1.36 -1.48 -20.56
CA ARG A 8 -2.11 -0.36 -19.95
C ARG A 8 -2.58 -0.65 -18.52
N PHE A 9 -2.67 -1.93 -18.12
CA PHE A 9 -3.04 -2.36 -16.77
C PHE A 9 -1.83 -2.79 -15.94
N GLY A 10 -0.60 -2.72 -16.49
CA GLY A 10 0.62 -3.15 -15.81
C GLY A 10 0.62 -4.64 -15.47
N GLN A 11 0.04 -5.50 -16.32
CA GLN A 11 -0.15 -6.92 -16.04
C GLN A 11 1.15 -7.71 -16.18
N ASN A 12 1.59 -8.33 -15.07
CA ASN A 12 2.64 -9.34 -15.00
C ASN A 12 2.07 -10.46 -14.12
N PHE A 13 1.88 -11.64 -14.72
CA PHE A 13 1.19 -12.74 -14.05
C PHE A 13 2.20 -13.65 -13.36
N LEU A 14 2.01 -13.83 -12.05
CA LEU A 14 2.82 -14.73 -11.23
C LEU A 14 2.59 -16.18 -11.66
N ASN A 15 3.68 -16.95 -11.86
CA ASN A 15 3.62 -18.36 -12.30
C ASN A 15 4.65 -19.29 -11.63
N ASP A 16 5.22 -18.89 -10.52
CA ASP A 16 6.17 -19.67 -9.74
C ASP A 16 5.51 -20.29 -8.51
N ASP A 17 5.39 -21.62 -8.46
CA ASP A 17 4.67 -22.33 -7.41
C ASP A 17 5.31 -22.17 -6.03
N MET A 18 6.63 -22.10 -5.94
CA MET A 18 7.32 -21.90 -4.66
C MET A 18 7.02 -20.50 -4.07
N ILE A 19 7.01 -19.49 -4.92
CA ILE A 19 6.69 -18.13 -4.52
C ILE A 19 5.21 -18.02 -4.12
N ILE A 20 4.32 -18.64 -4.89
CA ILE A 20 2.88 -18.70 -4.57
C ILE A 20 2.67 -19.31 -3.18
N ASP A 21 3.31 -20.44 -2.89
CA ASP A 21 3.24 -21.10 -1.59
C ASP A 21 3.74 -20.22 -0.44
N LYS A 22 4.84 -19.50 -0.65
CA LYS A 22 5.37 -18.55 0.34
C LYS A 22 4.40 -17.40 0.61
N ILE A 23 3.77 -16.85 -0.43
CA ILE A 23 2.79 -15.77 -0.31
C ILE A 23 1.56 -16.25 0.46
N VAL A 24 1.02 -17.41 0.09
CA VAL A 24 -0.15 -18.01 0.74
C VAL A 24 0.15 -18.30 2.22
N THR A 25 1.32 -18.82 2.52
CA THR A 25 1.76 -19.06 3.90
C THR A 25 1.86 -17.75 4.69
N ALA A 26 2.36 -16.68 4.08
CA ALA A 26 2.45 -15.36 4.72
C ALA A 26 1.06 -14.77 5.01
N ILE A 27 0.11 -14.93 4.10
CA ILE A 27 -1.29 -14.49 4.28
C ILE A 27 -1.97 -15.32 5.37
N ASP A 28 -1.68 -16.62 5.41
CA ASP A 28 -2.26 -17.60 6.36
C ASP A 28 -3.80 -17.53 6.39
N PRO A 29 -4.48 -17.80 5.25
CA PRO A 29 -5.92 -17.65 5.16
C PRO A 29 -6.67 -18.69 5.99
N LYS A 30 -7.72 -18.24 6.70
CA LYS A 30 -8.61 -19.06 7.53
C LYS A 30 -10.05 -18.96 7.07
N PRO A 31 -10.89 -19.99 7.31
CA PRO A 31 -12.32 -19.94 6.94
C PRO A 31 -13.10 -18.76 7.54
N GLU A 32 -12.72 -18.31 8.74
CA GLU A 32 -13.36 -17.18 9.44
C GLU A 32 -12.91 -15.81 8.96
N ASP A 33 -11.87 -15.72 8.11
CA ASP A 33 -11.30 -14.45 7.67
C ASP A 33 -12.17 -13.75 6.63
N ASN A 34 -12.20 -12.42 6.70
CA ASN A 34 -12.76 -11.57 5.66
C ASN A 34 -11.62 -11.13 4.71
N LEU A 35 -11.35 -11.95 3.70
CA LEU A 35 -10.24 -11.81 2.77
C LEU A 35 -10.66 -11.07 1.51
N VAL A 36 -9.81 -10.14 1.09
CA VAL A 36 -9.98 -9.35 -0.14
C VAL A 36 -8.70 -9.38 -0.95
N GLU A 37 -8.79 -9.80 -2.20
CA GLU A 37 -7.69 -9.73 -3.17
C GLU A 37 -7.89 -8.60 -4.16
N ILE A 38 -6.85 -7.78 -4.34
CA ILE A 38 -6.82 -6.74 -5.38
C ILE A 38 -5.98 -7.25 -6.55
N GLY A 39 -6.55 -7.21 -7.75
CA GLY A 39 -5.87 -7.61 -8.97
C GLY A 39 -5.55 -9.10 -9.04
N PRO A 40 -6.55 -10.00 -8.90
CA PRO A 40 -6.32 -11.44 -8.92
C PRO A 40 -5.71 -11.96 -10.22
N GLY A 41 -5.86 -11.24 -11.32
CA GLY A 41 -5.30 -11.62 -12.61
C GLY A 41 -5.84 -12.96 -13.09
N LEU A 42 -4.93 -13.90 -13.36
CA LEU A 42 -5.27 -15.26 -13.79
C LEU A 42 -5.63 -16.20 -12.63
N GLY A 43 -5.56 -15.72 -11.39
CA GLY A 43 -5.97 -16.49 -10.22
C GLY A 43 -4.87 -17.29 -9.54
N ALA A 44 -3.60 -16.98 -9.78
CA ALA A 44 -2.46 -17.75 -9.23
C ALA A 44 -2.46 -17.80 -7.69
N ILE A 45 -2.74 -16.69 -7.02
CA ILE A 45 -2.87 -16.63 -5.57
C ILE A 45 -4.33 -16.86 -5.14
N THR A 46 -5.28 -16.45 -5.97
CA THR A 46 -6.72 -16.55 -5.72
C THR A 46 -7.15 -17.98 -5.41
N GLU A 47 -6.75 -18.92 -6.27
CA GLU A 47 -7.16 -20.33 -6.17
C GLU A 47 -6.73 -20.97 -4.83
N PRO A 48 -5.44 -20.98 -4.44
CA PRO A 48 -5.03 -21.58 -3.17
C PRO A 48 -5.62 -20.86 -1.95
N VAL A 49 -5.78 -19.55 -1.98
CA VAL A 49 -6.40 -18.80 -0.88
C VAL A 49 -7.88 -19.13 -0.75
N ALA A 50 -8.63 -19.14 -1.86
CA ALA A 50 -10.03 -19.51 -1.85
C ALA A 50 -10.27 -20.96 -1.42
N ASP A 51 -9.37 -21.87 -1.77
CA ASP A 51 -9.44 -23.28 -1.33
C ASP A 51 -9.29 -23.41 0.20
N LEU A 52 -8.39 -22.63 0.80
CA LEU A 52 -8.15 -22.67 2.24
C LEU A 52 -9.22 -21.93 3.05
N SER A 53 -9.72 -20.81 2.55
CA SER A 53 -10.73 -19.99 3.25
C SER A 53 -12.17 -20.35 2.91
N GLY A 54 -12.40 -21.03 1.79
CA GLY A 54 -13.72 -21.37 1.29
C GLY A 54 -14.48 -20.24 0.61
N HIS A 55 -14.08 -18.99 0.85
CA HIS A 55 -14.66 -17.79 0.25
C HIS A 55 -13.64 -16.66 0.15
N LEU A 56 -13.69 -15.89 -0.94
CA LEU A 56 -12.79 -14.77 -1.17
C LEU A 56 -13.50 -13.68 -1.98
N THR A 57 -13.37 -12.44 -1.56
CA THR A 57 -13.76 -11.27 -2.34
C THR A 57 -12.58 -10.80 -3.19
N VAL A 58 -12.81 -10.52 -4.46
CA VAL A 58 -11.78 -10.02 -5.39
C VAL A 58 -12.25 -8.74 -6.07
N VAL A 59 -11.31 -7.82 -6.29
CA VAL A 59 -11.52 -6.57 -7.04
C VAL A 59 -10.59 -6.58 -8.25
N GLU A 60 -11.16 -6.63 -9.46
CA GLU A 60 -10.44 -6.74 -10.73
C GLU A 60 -10.87 -5.65 -11.71
N LEU A 61 -9.89 -4.88 -12.20
CA LEU A 61 -10.11 -3.80 -13.15
C LEU A 61 -10.41 -4.34 -14.57
N ASP A 62 -9.70 -5.38 -14.99
CA ASP A 62 -9.85 -5.98 -16.32
C ASP A 62 -11.15 -6.79 -16.41
N LYS A 63 -12.08 -6.33 -17.22
CA LYS A 63 -13.39 -6.97 -17.40
C LYS A 63 -13.28 -8.43 -17.85
N ASP A 64 -12.36 -8.73 -18.77
CA ASP A 64 -12.20 -10.10 -19.29
C ASP A 64 -11.67 -11.05 -18.21
N LEU A 65 -10.74 -10.58 -17.37
CA LEU A 65 -10.23 -11.36 -16.24
C LEU A 65 -11.31 -11.55 -15.16
N ALA A 66 -12.11 -10.52 -14.88
CA ALA A 66 -13.23 -10.62 -13.94
C ALA A 66 -14.27 -11.64 -14.40
N GLU A 67 -14.65 -11.63 -15.68
CA GLU A 67 -15.56 -12.61 -16.27
C GLU A 67 -14.98 -14.03 -16.23
N ARG A 68 -13.70 -14.18 -16.53
CA ARG A 68 -13.01 -15.47 -16.47
C ARG A 68 -13.05 -16.08 -15.06
N LEU A 69 -12.84 -15.28 -14.02
CA LEU A 69 -12.92 -15.73 -12.63
C LEU A 69 -14.35 -16.10 -12.23
N THR A 70 -15.31 -15.25 -12.57
CA THR A 70 -16.74 -15.49 -12.28
C THR A 70 -17.25 -16.77 -12.91
N SER A 71 -16.86 -17.06 -14.15
CA SER A 71 -17.29 -18.23 -14.91
C SER A 71 -16.47 -19.48 -14.68
N HIS A 72 -15.40 -19.40 -13.87
CA HIS A 72 -14.56 -20.55 -13.56
C HIS A 72 -15.36 -21.60 -12.79
N PRO A 73 -15.45 -22.87 -13.28
CA PRO A 73 -16.40 -23.86 -12.76
C PRO A 73 -16.14 -24.25 -11.29
N PHE A 74 -14.91 -24.23 -10.84
CA PHE A 74 -14.52 -24.61 -9.47
C PHE A 74 -14.24 -23.40 -8.59
N LEU A 75 -13.62 -22.36 -9.13
CA LEU A 75 -13.21 -21.17 -8.39
C LEU A 75 -14.36 -20.15 -8.25
N GLY A 76 -15.12 -19.94 -9.34
CA GLY A 76 -16.18 -18.94 -9.38
C GLY A 76 -17.19 -19.02 -8.22
N PRO A 77 -17.68 -20.21 -7.82
CA PRO A 77 -18.61 -20.33 -6.69
C PRO A 77 -18.04 -19.88 -5.34
N LYS A 78 -16.72 -19.86 -5.19
CA LYS A 78 -16.02 -19.41 -3.97
C LYS A 78 -15.74 -17.91 -3.95
N LEU A 79 -15.99 -17.21 -5.05
CA LEU A 79 -15.62 -15.80 -5.22
C LEU A 79 -16.83 -14.88 -5.19
N THR A 80 -16.63 -13.70 -4.58
CA THR A 80 -17.45 -12.51 -4.86
C THR A 80 -16.58 -11.58 -5.68
N VAL A 81 -16.91 -11.43 -6.97
CA VAL A 81 -16.11 -10.66 -7.92
C VAL A 81 -16.68 -9.26 -8.09
N HIS A 82 -15.87 -8.24 -7.81
CA HIS A 82 -16.17 -6.84 -8.12
C HIS A 82 -15.29 -6.40 -9.27
N GLN A 83 -15.89 -6.15 -10.43
CA GLN A 83 -15.19 -5.58 -11.57
C GLN A 83 -15.15 -4.07 -11.43
N GLY A 84 -13.96 -3.49 -11.38
CA GLY A 84 -13.77 -2.04 -11.27
C GLY A 84 -12.40 -1.65 -10.78
N ASP A 85 -12.23 -0.34 -10.62
CA ASP A 85 -10.98 0.29 -10.18
C ASP A 85 -10.87 0.25 -8.66
N ALA A 86 -9.84 -0.44 -8.15
CA ALA A 86 -9.57 -0.53 -6.71
C ALA A 86 -9.33 0.84 -6.05
N MET A 87 -8.82 1.83 -6.80
CA MET A 87 -8.63 3.20 -6.29
C MET A 87 -9.94 3.95 -6.03
N LYS A 88 -11.05 3.47 -6.59
CA LYS A 88 -12.40 4.05 -6.42
C LYS A 88 -13.31 3.17 -5.57
N PHE A 89 -12.82 2.01 -5.17
CA PHE A 89 -13.60 1.04 -4.42
C PHE A 89 -13.68 1.44 -2.94
N ASP A 90 -14.88 1.37 -2.37
CA ASP A 90 -15.11 1.58 -0.95
C ASP A 90 -14.95 0.25 -0.20
N PHE A 91 -13.76 0.01 0.36
CA PHE A 91 -13.46 -1.21 1.10
C PHE A 91 -14.28 -1.33 2.39
N SER A 92 -14.77 -0.24 2.95
CA SER A 92 -15.64 -0.29 4.13
C SER A 92 -16.97 -1.00 3.84
N SER A 93 -17.41 -1.02 2.57
CA SER A 93 -18.62 -1.73 2.16
C SER A 93 -18.53 -3.25 2.35
N LEU A 94 -17.33 -3.79 2.49
CA LEU A 94 -17.08 -5.23 2.70
C LEU A 94 -17.11 -5.64 4.17
N ILE A 95 -17.24 -4.70 5.09
CA ILE A 95 -17.30 -4.94 6.53
C ILE A 95 -18.75 -5.26 6.91
N LYS A 96 -18.98 -6.48 7.42
CA LYS A 96 -20.32 -6.97 7.77
C LYS A 96 -20.59 -6.96 9.27
N SER A 97 -19.53 -6.89 10.08
CA SER A 97 -19.57 -6.92 11.54
C SER A 97 -18.30 -6.25 12.08
N ASP A 98 -17.89 -6.57 13.30
CA ASP A 98 -16.64 -6.06 13.88
C ASP A 98 -15.38 -6.71 13.28
N GLU A 99 -15.53 -7.58 12.28
CA GLU A 99 -14.42 -8.23 11.60
C GLU A 99 -13.64 -7.25 10.73
N LYS A 100 -12.32 -7.27 10.88
CA LYS A 100 -11.42 -6.50 10.03
C LYS A 100 -11.06 -7.27 8.76
N LEU A 101 -10.77 -6.51 7.70
CA LEU A 101 -10.34 -7.07 6.43
C LEU A 101 -8.89 -7.53 6.48
N LYS A 102 -8.60 -8.61 5.76
CA LYS A 102 -7.25 -9.01 5.36
C LYS A 102 -7.12 -8.82 3.87
N ILE A 103 -6.28 -7.87 3.45
CA ILE A 103 -6.17 -7.46 2.05
C ILE A 103 -4.84 -7.93 1.50
N PHE A 104 -4.84 -8.47 0.28
CA PHE A 104 -3.62 -8.85 -0.40
C PHE A 104 -3.75 -8.65 -1.91
N GLY A 105 -2.64 -8.72 -2.61
CA GLY A 105 -2.66 -8.67 -4.06
C GLY A 105 -1.30 -8.43 -4.69
N ASN A 106 -1.24 -8.71 -5.98
CA ASN A 106 -0.18 -8.30 -6.86
C ASN A 106 -0.60 -6.97 -7.50
N LEU A 107 -0.13 -5.85 -6.95
CA LEU A 107 -0.59 -4.54 -7.38
C LEU A 107 0.03 -4.13 -8.71
N PRO A 108 -0.75 -3.48 -9.61
CA PRO A 108 -0.21 -2.94 -10.85
C PRO A 108 0.87 -1.90 -10.58
N TYR A 109 2.04 -2.01 -11.25
CA TYR A 109 3.20 -1.17 -10.96
C TYR A 109 2.98 0.31 -11.25
N ASN A 110 2.17 0.62 -12.25
CA ASN A 110 1.90 2.00 -12.69
C ASN A 110 0.97 2.80 -11.76
N VAL A 111 0.24 2.13 -10.86
CA VAL A 111 -0.75 2.76 -9.97
C VAL A 111 -0.55 2.39 -8.49
N SER A 112 0.56 1.74 -8.14
CA SER A 112 0.78 1.19 -6.80
C SER A 112 0.76 2.27 -5.70
N THR A 113 1.46 3.39 -5.89
CA THR A 113 1.51 4.45 -4.87
C THR A 113 0.15 5.10 -4.61
N PRO A 114 -0.62 5.58 -5.61
CA PRO A 114 -1.97 6.09 -5.37
C PRO A 114 -2.90 5.06 -4.73
N LEU A 115 -2.78 3.80 -5.12
CA LEU A 115 -3.61 2.73 -4.56
C LEU A 115 -3.28 2.48 -3.08
N LEU A 116 -2.00 2.50 -2.70
CA LEU A 116 -1.59 2.39 -1.30
C LEU A 116 -2.16 3.53 -0.45
N PHE A 117 -2.11 4.77 -0.95
CA PHE A 117 -2.71 5.91 -0.24
C PHE A 117 -4.23 5.77 -0.07
N HIS A 118 -4.90 5.26 -1.08
CA HIS A 118 -6.34 4.96 -0.98
C HIS A 118 -6.61 3.90 0.09
N LEU A 119 -5.83 2.82 0.13
CA LEU A 119 -5.97 1.74 1.12
C LEU A 119 -5.69 2.22 2.55
N PHE A 120 -4.76 3.14 2.75
CA PHE A 120 -4.47 3.70 4.07
C PHE A 120 -5.67 4.40 4.71
N GLU A 121 -6.59 4.93 3.90
CA GLU A 121 -7.84 5.53 4.41
C GLU A 121 -8.73 4.53 5.15
N PHE A 122 -8.57 3.24 4.86
CA PHE A 122 -9.32 2.14 5.48
C PHE A 122 -8.55 1.44 6.62
N ALA A 123 -7.45 2.02 7.10
CA ALA A 123 -6.56 1.40 8.08
C ALA A 123 -7.29 0.88 9.33
N ASP A 124 -8.31 1.59 9.81
CA ASP A 124 -9.09 1.18 10.99
C ASP A 124 -9.93 -0.08 10.75
N ASN A 125 -10.19 -0.41 9.50
CA ASN A 125 -11.00 -1.56 9.08
C ASN A 125 -10.15 -2.75 8.61
N VAL A 126 -8.82 -2.66 8.68
CA VAL A 126 -7.89 -3.64 8.14
C VAL A 126 -7.04 -4.23 9.25
N GLU A 127 -6.95 -5.57 9.28
CA GLU A 127 -6.10 -6.30 10.21
C GLU A 127 -4.65 -6.35 9.71
N HIS A 128 -4.46 -6.76 8.46
CA HIS A 128 -3.16 -6.71 7.78
C HIS A 128 -3.33 -6.70 6.26
N MET A 129 -2.26 -6.31 5.58
CA MET A 129 -2.16 -6.31 4.12
C MET A 129 -0.84 -6.95 3.68
N HIS A 130 -0.90 -7.70 2.57
CA HIS A 130 0.27 -8.28 1.91
C HIS A 130 0.23 -7.91 0.45
N PHE A 131 1.18 -7.09 0.00
CA PHE A 131 1.23 -6.65 -1.39
C PHE A 131 2.55 -6.98 -2.05
N MET A 132 2.46 -7.49 -3.28
CA MET A 132 3.60 -7.61 -4.16
C MET A 132 3.72 -6.32 -4.97
N LEU A 133 4.90 -5.70 -4.88
CA LEU A 133 5.24 -4.41 -5.48
C LEU A 133 6.64 -4.50 -6.08
N GLN A 134 7.01 -3.52 -6.90
CA GLN A 134 8.42 -3.34 -7.27
C GLN A 134 9.28 -3.20 -6.02
N LYS A 135 10.43 -3.86 -5.99
CA LYS A 135 11.34 -3.86 -4.84
C LYS A 135 11.77 -2.46 -4.42
N GLU A 136 11.95 -1.54 -5.37
CA GLU A 136 12.27 -0.15 -5.07
C GLU A 136 11.15 0.57 -4.33
N VAL A 137 9.90 0.30 -4.65
CA VAL A 137 8.73 0.85 -3.93
C VAL A 137 8.71 0.33 -2.50
N VAL A 138 8.93 -0.97 -2.30
CA VAL A 138 9.03 -1.57 -0.96
C VAL A 138 10.18 -0.94 -0.16
N LYS A 139 11.34 -0.74 -0.76
CA LYS A 139 12.49 -0.07 -0.11
C LYS A 139 12.13 1.34 0.36
N ARG A 140 11.41 2.11 -0.46
CA ARG A 140 10.94 3.44 -0.07
C ARG A 140 9.92 3.40 1.06
N MET A 141 9.03 2.44 1.07
CA MET A 141 8.03 2.30 2.12
C MET A 141 8.65 2.05 3.50
N VAL A 142 9.74 1.28 3.56
CA VAL A 142 10.39 0.89 4.82
C VAL A 142 11.65 1.71 5.15
N ALA A 143 12.01 2.67 4.31
CA ALA A 143 13.20 3.48 4.49
C ALA A 143 13.13 4.33 5.77
N GLY A 144 14.24 4.47 6.46
CA GLY A 144 14.37 5.34 7.63
C GLY A 144 14.95 6.71 7.29
N PRO A 145 14.88 7.67 8.24
CA PRO A 145 15.49 8.99 8.10
C PRO A 145 16.97 8.90 7.78
N GLY A 146 17.45 9.81 6.94
CA GLY A 146 18.86 9.89 6.53
C GLY A 146 19.19 9.10 5.27
N SER A 147 18.30 8.26 4.78
CA SER A 147 18.50 7.52 3.53
C SER A 147 17.95 8.28 2.33
N LYS A 148 18.53 8.05 1.14
CA LYS A 148 18.03 8.62 -0.12
C LYS A 148 16.64 8.13 -0.48
N ALA A 149 16.28 6.93 -0.02
CA ALA A 149 14.97 6.32 -0.28
C ALA A 149 13.85 6.90 0.60
N PHE A 150 14.21 7.60 1.69
CA PHE A 150 13.26 8.20 2.61
C PHE A 150 12.52 9.37 1.95
N GLY A 151 11.20 9.30 1.90
CA GLY A 151 10.36 10.30 1.26
C GLY A 151 8.92 10.26 1.78
N ARG A 152 8.04 10.93 1.05
CA ARG A 152 6.61 10.98 1.41
C ARG A 152 5.99 9.58 1.59
N LEU A 153 6.30 8.66 0.68
CA LEU A 153 5.79 7.29 0.79
C LEU A 153 6.27 6.59 2.07
N SER A 154 7.54 6.80 2.46
CA SER A 154 8.08 6.27 3.73
C SER A 154 7.30 6.79 4.93
N VAL A 155 7.12 8.11 5.01
CA VAL A 155 6.45 8.78 6.12
C VAL A 155 4.99 8.32 6.23
N MET A 156 4.26 8.34 5.13
CA MET A 156 2.83 7.98 5.14
C MET A 156 2.61 6.49 5.41
N THR A 157 3.42 5.61 4.83
CA THR A 157 3.36 4.17 5.13
C THR A 157 3.60 3.90 6.62
N GLN A 158 4.65 4.48 7.18
CA GLN A 158 5.05 4.26 8.59
C GLN A 158 4.16 5.00 9.57
N TYR A 159 3.47 6.03 9.13
CA TYR A 159 2.41 6.67 9.92
C TYR A 159 1.22 5.71 10.13
N TYR A 160 0.77 5.08 9.06
CA TYR A 160 -0.41 4.19 9.12
C TYR A 160 -0.09 2.78 9.59
N CYS A 161 1.09 2.25 9.27
CA CYS A 161 1.38 0.83 9.41
C CYS A 161 2.77 0.56 9.98
N HIS A 162 2.89 -0.60 10.65
CA HIS A 162 4.16 -1.31 10.76
C HIS A 162 4.39 -2.02 9.42
N ALA A 163 5.52 -1.76 8.78
CA ALA A 163 5.83 -2.23 7.43
C ALA A 163 7.09 -3.10 7.43
N MET A 164 7.01 -4.29 6.80
CA MET A 164 8.12 -5.22 6.75
C MET A 164 8.17 -5.96 5.41
N PRO A 165 9.31 -5.94 4.69
CA PRO A 165 9.51 -6.84 3.54
C PRO A 165 9.55 -8.28 4.03
N VAL A 166 8.86 -9.20 3.34
CA VAL A 166 8.78 -10.61 3.77
C VAL A 166 9.24 -11.60 2.72
N ILE A 167 9.15 -11.27 1.43
CA ILE A 167 9.52 -12.19 0.34
C ILE A 167 10.16 -11.40 -0.79
N ASP A 168 11.32 -11.86 -1.29
CA ASP A 168 11.90 -11.38 -2.54
C ASP A 168 11.36 -12.20 -3.72
N VAL A 169 10.98 -11.52 -4.80
CA VAL A 169 10.38 -12.17 -5.98
C VAL A 169 11.10 -11.70 -7.24
N PRO A 170 11.99 -12.54 -7.82
CA PRO A 170 12.73 -12.17 -9.02
C PRO A 170 11.83 -12.12 -10.28
N PRO A 171 12.25 -11.40 -11.34
CA PRO A 171 11.44 -11.21 -12.55
C PRO A 171 11.00 -12.49 -13.24
N GLU A 172 11.81 -13.54 -13.20
CA GLU A 172 11.51 -14.84 -13.83
C GLU A 172 10.29 -15.56 -13.25
N CYS A 173 9.82 -15.13 -12.09
CA CYS A 173 8.58 -15.67 -11.47
C CYS A 173 7.30 -15.17 -12.14
N PHE A 174 7.42 -14.25 -13.09
CA PHE A 174 6.28 -13.63 -13.79
C PHE A 174 6.31 -13.89 -15.29
N LYS A 175 5.11 -13.82 -15.89
CA LYS A 175 4.93 -13.85 -17.34
C LYS A 175 3.91 -12.78 -17.78
N PRO A 176 4.30 -11.80 -18.61
CA PRO A 176 5.67 -11.48 -19.01
C PRO A 176 6.54 -11.06 -17.82
N ALA A 177 7.85 -11.33 -17.90
CA ALA A 177 8.75 -10.92 -16.84
C ALA A 177 8.84 -9.37 -16.77
N PRO A 178 8.71 -8.75 -15.58
CA PRO A 178 9.00 -7.35 -15.42
C PRO A 178 10.49 -7.07 -15.57
N LYS A 179 10.85 -5.79 -15.74
CA LYS A 179 12.25 -5.38 -15.91
C LYS A 179 13.02 -5.28 -14.60
N VAL A 180 12.33 -5.30 -13.48
CA VAL A 180 12.89 -5.06 -12.14
C VAL A 180 12.42 -6.14 -11.17
N ASP A 181 13.15 -6.29 -10.08
CA ASP A 181 12.77 -7.18 -8.99
C ASP A 181 11.50 -6.70 -8.29
N SER A 182 10.75 -7.65 -7.75
CA SER A 182 9.58 -7.43 -6.92
C SER A 182 9.84 -7.92 -5.49
N ALA A 183 9.01 -7.50 -4.58
CA ALA A 183 9.00 -7.99 -3.21
C ALA A 183 7.58 -7.97 -2.65
N VAL A 184 7.32 -8.81 -1.68
CA VAL A 184 6.07 -8.77 -0.90
C VAL A 184 6.35 -8.02 0.40
N ILE A 185 5.53 -7.02 0.67
CA ILE A 185 5.53 -6.26 1.92
C ILE A 185 4.35 -6.67 2.78
N ARG A 186 4.59 -6.82 4.08
CA ARG A 186 3.54 -6.95 5.08
C ARG A 186 3.30 -5.59 5.72
N LEU A 187 2.03 -5.18 5.77
CA LEU A 187 1.58 -3.94 6.40
C LEU A 187 0.58 -4.28 7.49
N ILE A 188 0.90 -3.91 8.72
CA ILE A 188 0.01 -4.07 9.87
C ILE A 188 -0.40 -2.68 10.34
N PRO A 189 -1.67 -2.27 10.15
CA PRO A 189 -2.12 -0.96 10.58
C PRO A 189 -1.87 -0.71 12.07
N LYS A 190 -1.34 0.45 12.38
CA LYS A 190 -1.18 0.94 13.74
C LYS A 190 -2.55 1.27 14.34
N LYS A 191 -2.69 1.10 15.64
CA LYS A 191 -3.92 1.48 16.36
C LYS A 191 -4.13 2.99 16.27
N PRO A 192 -5.40 3.49 16.34
CA PRO A 192 -5.71 4.92 16.29
C PRO A 192 -4.89 5.76 17.28
N GLU A 193 -4.68 5.28 18.51
CA GLU A 193 -3.89 5.96 19.53
C GLU A 193 -2.39 6.08 19.20
N GLN A 194 -1.89 5.29 18.26
CA GLN A 194 -0.50 5.35 17.77
C GLN A 194 -0.35 6.31 16.58
N ARG A 195 -1.44 6.82 16.05
CA ARG A 195 -1.50 7.74 14.91
C ARG A 195 -1.92 9.11 15.39
N SER A 196 -0.95 9.93 15.81
CA SER A 196 -1.16 11.15 16.57
C SER A 196 -1.31 12.42 15.73
N ALA A 197 -1.31 12.34 14.40
CA ALA A 197 -1.59 13.50 13.55
C ALA A 197 -3.07 13.92 13.69
N LYS A 198 -3.31 15.18 13.98
CA LYS A 198 -4.65 15.76 14.10
C LYS A 198 -5.35 15.85 12.75
N SER A 199 -4.58 15.95 11.66
CA SER A 199 -5.06 15.92 10.29
C SER A 199 -4.07 15.16 9.41
N THR A 200 -4.50 14.02 8.87
CA THR A 200 -3.69 13.26 7.91
C THR A 200 -3.49 14.01 6.61
N LYS A 201 -4.46 14.85 6.23
CA LYS A 201 -4.35 15.74 5.07
C LYS A 201 -3.22 16.74 5.25
N LEU A 202 -3.09 17.35 6.42
CA LEU A 202 -2.00 18.27 6.74
C LEU A 202 -0.66 17.55 6.78
N LEU A 203 -0.58 16.35 7.37
CA LEU A 203 0.63 15.55 7.36
C LEU A 203 1.09 15.27 5.92
N ASN A 204 0.17 14.87 5.04
CA ASN A 204 0.48 14.66 3.64
C ASN A 204 0.95 15.93 2.95
N THR A 205 0.32 17.07 3.21
CA THR A 205 0.71 18.37 2.65
C THR A 205 2.13 18.76 3.09
N VAL A 206 2.46 18.59 4.37
CA VAL A 206 3.81 18.86 4.91
C VAL A 206 4.84 17.97 4.19
N CYS A 207 4.56 16.69 4.01
CA CYS A 207 5.45 15.78 3.30
C CYS A 207 5.63 16.18 1.83
N LEU A 208 4.55 16.54 1.14
CA LEU A 208 4.62 17.00 -0.26
C LEU A 208 5.52 18.23 -0.40
N GLU A 209 5.32 19.24 0.43
CA GLU A 209 6.13 20.47 0.39
C GLU A 209 7.59 20.19 0.75
N ALA A 210 7.83 19.42 1.82
CA ALA A 210 9.18 19.13 2.31
C ALA A 210 10.01 18.34 1.29
N PHE A 211 9.42 17.34 0.61
CA PHE A 211 10.13 16.49 -0.33
C PHE A 211 10.08 16.97 -1.79
N ASN A 212 9.26 17.97 -2.11
CA ASN A 212 9.17 18.52 -3.47
C ASN A 212 10.50 19.10 -3.97
N GLN A 213 11.27 19.66 -3.06
CA GLN A 213 12.59 20.22 -3.33
C GLN A 213 13.65 19.58 -2.42
N ARG A 214 13.99 18.33 -2.70
CA ARG A 214 14.83 17.49 -1.85
C ARG A 214 16.21 18.08 -1.51
N ARG A 215 16.78 18.88 -2.40
CA ARG A 215 18.09 19.49 -2.20
C ARG A 215 18.03 20.76 -1.33
N LYS A 216 16.84 21.29 -1.06
CA LYS A 216 16.67 22.48 -0.21
C LYS A 216 16.54 22.12 1.26
N THR A 217 17.00 23.03 2.12
CA THR A 217 16.78 22.95 3.55
C THR A 217 15.31 23.21 3.89
N LEU A 218 14.89 22.79 5.06
CA LEU A 218 13.50 22.93 5.55
C LEU A 218 13.04 24.39 5.60
N ARG A 219 13.97 25.30 5.95
CA ARG A 219 13.70 26.74 5.89
C ARG A 219 13.10 27.17 4.57
N ASN A 220 13.61 26.64 3.45
CA ASN A 220 13.15 27.00 2.10
C ASN A 220 12.02 26.08 1.62
N SER A 221 12.13 24.75 1.83
CA SER A 221 11.14 23.81 1.33
C SER A 221 9.77 23.97 1.98
N LEU A 222 9.70 24.34 3.26
CA LEU A 222 8.47 24.54 4.01
C LEU A 222 8.03 26.01 4.11
N SER A 223 8.69 26.93 3.42
CA SER A 223 8.44 28.39 3.53
C SER A 223 7.00 28.80 3.21
N ASN A 224 6.28 28.04 2.39
CA ASN A 224 4.87 28.27 2.10
C ASN A 224 3.92 27.88 3.25
N LEU A 225 4.39 27.10 4.20
CA LEU A 225 3.57 26.59 5.33
C LEU A 225 3.94 27.22 6.66
N LEU A 226 5.25 27.39 6.94
CA LEU A 226 5.74 27.92 8.20
C LEU A 226 6.95 28.84 7.96
N THR A 227 7.13 29.79 8.87
CA THR A 227 8.35 30.61 8.94
C THR A 227 9.48 29.82 9.60
N ALA A 228 10.71 30.29 9.42
CA ALA A 228 11.89 29.72 10.09
C ALA A 228 11.76 29.78 11.62
N GLU A 229 11.21 30.87 12.15
CA GLU A 229 10.98 31.07 13.59
C GLU A 229 9.94 30.08 14.12
N GLU A 230 8.86 29.85 13.37
CA GLU A 230 7.82 28.89 13.73
C GLU A 230 8.38 27.46 13.79
N LEU A 231 9.19 27.05 12.78
CA LEU A 231 9.85 25.74 12.77
C LEU A 231 10.82 25.59 13.95
N THR A 232 11.62 26.61 14.22
CA THR A 232 12.57 26.62 15.34
C THR A 232 11.83 26.50 16.68
N SER A 233 10.68 27.15 16.82
CA SER A 233 9.87 27.13 18.05
C SER A 233 9.39 25.72 18.43
N ILE A 234 9.26 24.82 17.48
CA ILE A 234 8.84 23.44 17.71
C ILE A 234 10.01 22.46 17.68
N GLY A 235 11.24 22.96 17.75
CA GLY A 235 12.45 22.15 17.87
C GLY A 235 12.96 21.58 16.55
N ILE A 236 12.57 22.13 15.42
CA ILE A 236 13.04 21.70 14.10
C ILE A 236 14.29 22.49 13.70
N ASP A 237 15.35 21.77 13.36
CA ASP A 237 16.56 22.37 12.78
C ASP A 237 16.28 22.73 11.32
N ILE A 238 16.17 24.03 11.05
CA ILE A 238 15.83 24.58 9.73
C ILE A 238 16.93 24.40 8.68
N THR A 239 18.13 24.02 9.09
CA THR A 239 19.27 23.77 8.19
C THR A 239 19.28 22.35 7.63
N LEU A 240 18.48 21.46 8.20
CA LEU A 240 18.31 20.09 7.72
C LEU A 240 17.47 20.04 6.44
N ARG A 241 17.63 18.94 5.70
CA ARG A 241 16.75 18.58 4.59
C ARG A 241 15.64 17.65 5.09
N ALA A 242 14.56 17.53 4.30
CA ALA A 242 13.40 16.70 4.65
C ALA A 242 13.76 15.26 5.01
N GLU A 243 14.72 14.65 4.30
CA GLU A 243 15.16 13.27 4.53
C GLU A 243 15.77 13.01 5.92
N SER A 244 16.16 14.07 6.63
CA SER A 244 16.74 13.96 7.97
C SER A 244 15.70 14.02 9.10
N LEU A 245 14.46 14.34 8.80
CA LEU A 245 13.39 14.39 9.81
C LEU A 245 12.82 13.00 10.12
N SER A 246 12.53 12.76 11.39
CA SER A 246 11.76 11.59 11.81
C SER A 246 10.28 11.72 11.47
N LEU A 247 9.55 10.59 11.48
CA LEU A 247 8.11 10.59 11.36
C LEU A 247 7.46 11.51 12.40
N GLN A 248 7.92 11.46 13.67
CA GLN A 248 7.34 12.28 14.74
C GLN A 248 7.54 13.78 14.46
N GLN A 249 8.66 14.17 13.90
CA GLN A 249 8.88 15.58 13.55
C GLN A 249 7.95 16.05 12.44
N PHE A 250 7.65 15.23 11.45
CA PHE A 250 6.62 15.54 10.44
C PHE A 250 5.24 15.69 11.08
N ILE A 251 4.90 14.82 12.01
CA ILE A 251 3.62 14.90 12.76
C ILE A 251 3.56 16.20 13.58
N ASP A 252 4.64 16.54 14.28
CA ASP A 252 4.72 17.76 15.10
C ASP A 252 4.51 19.02 14.26
N ILE A 253 5.11 19.07 13.07
CA ILE A 253 4.92 20.19 12.13
C ILE A 253 3.45 20.27 11.69
N ALA A 254 2.86 19.17 11.29
CA ALA A 254 1.47 19.12 10.85
C ALA A 254 0.50 19.53 11.97
N ASN A 255 0.73 19.06 13.20
CA ASN A 255 -0.09 19.39 14.36
C ASN A 255 0.05 20.87 14.76
N TRP A 256 1.23 21.42 14.65
CA TRP A 256 1.42 22.86 14.91
C TRP A 256 0.64 23.71 13.91
N ILE A 257 0.63 23.36 12.63
CA ILE A 257 -0.19 24.05 11.61
C ILE A 257 -1.67 23.91 11.94
N TYR A 258 -2.11 22.71 12.32
CA TYR A 258 -3.49 22.46 12.71
C TYR A 258 -3.92 23.36 13.86
N ASP A 259 -3.09 23.52 14.89
CA ASP A 259 -3.44 24.27 16.09
C ASP A 259 -3.34 25.80 15.89
N ASN A 260 -2.53 26.29 14.94
CA ASN A 260 -2.18 27.72 14.86
C ASN A 260 -2.59 28.42 13.55
N LYS A 261 -2.89 27.69 12.48
CA LYS A 261 -3.12 28.28 11.15
C LYS A 261 -4.43 27.89 10.48
N GLN A 262 -5.37 27.34 11.22
CA GLN A 262 -6.72 27.02 10.70
C GLN A 262 -7.77 27.97 11.25
#